data_7ef6284e12216394fed3921cada41cbc
#
_entry.id   7ef6284e12216394fed3921cada41cbc
#
_cell.length_a   1.000
_cell.length_b   1.000
_cell.length_c   1.000
_cell.angle_alpha   90.00
_cell.angle_beta   90.00
_cell.angle_gamma   90.00
#
_symmetry.space_group_name_H-M   'P 1'
#
loop_
_entity.id
_entity.type
_entity.pdbx_description
1 polymer ?
#
loop_
_entity_poly.entity_id
_entity_poly.type
_entity_poly.pdbx_seq_one_letter_code
_entity_poly.pdbx_strand_id
1 'polypeptide(L)'
;EIQAQTTNYETMTTKMYITIDGRTEAVTLTNNSATQALAAKLQEASVTVTLNSSGGFEIWGALGFSLPTSDEQINAQSGDIVLYNGSNICMFYGTNSWNYTLLGKIDGLSESELRTFLKAGESNISVTLSLSNTTGISQVKADGSKSRAYTLSGTLAQVGHKGIIIKNGKVAMKRVT
;
A
#
# COMPACT_ATOMS: atom_id res chain seq x y z
N GLU A 1 23.04 7.74 37.81
CA GLU A 1 22.21 8.62 36.94
C GLU A 1 21.69 7.78 35.76
N ILE A 2 20.41 7.48 35.80
CA ILE A 2 19.74 6.77 34.70
C ILE A 2 19.27 7.84 33.75
N GLN A 3 19.94 7.96 32.59
CA GLN A 3 19.45 8.80 31.50
C GLN A 3 18.25 8.12 30.85
N ALA A 4 17.08 8.72 31.00
CA ALA A 4 15.90 8.34 30.28
C ALA A 4 16.15 8.60 28.79
N GLN A 5 16.27 7.53 27.99
CA GLN A 5 16.21 7.64 26.53
C GLN A 5 14.80 8.07 26.19
N THR A 6 14.67 9.33 25.76
CA THR A 6 13.46 9.83 25.14
C THR A 6 13.36 9.15 23.76
N THR A 7 12.60 8.11 23.67
CA THR A 7 12.24 7.52 22.37
C THR A 7 11.35 8.54 21.66
N ASN A 8 11.91 9.26 20.71
CA ASN A 8 11.12 10.03 19.76
C ASN A 8 10.25 9.05 18.99
N TYR A 9 9.01 8.88 19.42
CA TYR A 9 7.96 8.35 18.55
C TYR A 9 7.68 9.43 17.51
N GLU A 10 8.44 9.42 16.44
CA GLU A 10 7.96 10.05 15.21
C GLU A 10 6.63 9.38 14.90
N THR A 11 5.58 10.16 14.85
CA THR A 11 4.27 9.72 14.34
C THR A 11 4.48 9.39 12.86
N MET A 12 4.91 8.16 12.59
CA MET A 12 5.03 7.69 11.22
C MET A 12 3.64 7.71 10.61
N THR A 13 3.39 8.69 9.76
CA THR A 13 2.17 8.73 8.94
C THR A 13 2.20 7.48 8.08
N THR A 14 1.39 6.49 8.41
CA THR A 14 1.36 5.23 7.69
C THR A 14 0.79 5.47 6.30
N LYS A 15 1.54 5.12 5.28
CA LYS A 15 1.09 5.15 3.90
C LYS A 15 0.51 3.80 3.51
N MET A 16 -0.59 3.85 2.81
CA MET A 16 -1.18 2.74 2.07
C MET A 16 -1.12 3.06 0.58
N TYR A 17 -1.18 2.05 -0.24
CA TYR A 17 -1.23 2.19 -1.69
C TYR A 17 -2.46 1.50 -2.25
N ILE A 18 -3.08 2.13 -3.25
CA ILE A 18 -4.22 1.59 -3.99
C ILE A 18 -3.75 1.36 -5.42
N THR A 19 -3.97 0.15 -5.92
CA THR A 19 -3.69 -0.20 -7.32
C THR A 19 -4.99 -0.56 -8.04
N ILE A 20 -5.26 0.11 -9.16
CA ILE A 20 -6.37 -0.15 -10.07
C ILE A 20 -5.80 -0.21 -11.49
N ASP A 21 -6.04 -1.29 -12.22
CA ASP A 21 -5.56 -1.51 -13.59
C ASP A 21 -4.07 -1.20 -13.78
N GLY A 22 -3.24 -1.58 -12.79
CA GLY A 22 -1.78 -1.37 -12.82
C GLY A 22 -1.31 0.05 -12.47
N ARG A 23 -2.21 1.01 -12.28
CA ARG A 23 -1.88 2.33 -11.75
C ARG A 23 -1.97 2.31 -10.22
N THR A 24 -0.94 2.83 -9.57
CA THR A 24 -0.84 2.86 -8.09
C THR A 24 -0.77 4.29 -7.58
N GLU A 25 -1.60 4.61 -6.61
CA GLU A 25 -1.63 5.90 -5.92
C GLU A 25 -1.42 5.73 -4.42
N ALA A 26 -0.77 6.72 -3.81
CA ALA A 26 -0.51 6.73 -2.38
C ALA A 26 -1.72 7.27 -1.61
N VAL A 27 -1.92 6.72 -0.42
CA VAL A 27 -2.95 7.13 0.54
C VAL A 27 -2.30 7.48 1.87
N THR A 28 -2.58 8.65 2.39
CA THR A 28 -2.23 9.00 3.76
C THR A 28 -3.32 8.49 4.69
N LEU A 29 -2.98 7.55 5.57
CA LEU A 29 -3.91 6.99 6.55
C LEU A 29 -4.10 7.93 7.75
N THR A 30 -5.34 8.05 8.20
CA THR A 30 -5.67 8.67 9.48
C THR A 30 -5.22 7.74 10.62
N ASN A 31 -4.81 8.28 11.75
CA ASN A 31 -4.40 7.47 12.89
C ASN A 31 -5.63 7.17 13.79
N ASN A 32 -6.21 5.98 13.64
CA ASN A 32 -7.30 5.48 14.48
C ASN A 32 -7.26 3.94 14.55
N SER A 33 -8.14 3.35 15.36
CA SER A 33 -8.18 1.90 15.54
C SER A 33 -8.51 1.12 14.26
N ALA A 34 -9.34 1.69 13.37
CA ALA A 34 -9.66 1.07 12.09
C ALA A 34 -8.43 0.98 11.17
N THR A 35 -7.68 2.06 11.05
CA THR A 35 -6.48 2.11 10.19
C THR A 35 -5.33 1.29 10.74
N GLN A 36 -5.19 1.21 12.08
CA GLN A 36 -4.21 0.33 12.72
C GLN A 36 -4.52 -1.14 12.43
N ALA A 37 -5.79 -1.54 12.54
CA ALA A 37 -6.23 -2.89 12.22
C ALA A 37 -6.09 -3.20 10.71
N LEU A 38 -6.42 -2.23 9.84
CA LEU A 38 -6.22 -2.36 8.40
C LEU A 38 -4.75 -2.54 8.05
N ALA A 39 -3.87 -1.71 8.62
CA ALA A 39 -2.42 -1.81 8.42
C ALA A 39 -1.88 -3.17 8.87
N ALA A 40 -2.33 -3.69 10.01
CA ALA A 40 -1.95 -5.03 10.48
C ALA A 40 -2.35 -6.13 9.47
N LYS A 41 -3.57 -6.04 8.91
CA LYS A 41 -4.01 -6.95 7.84
C LYS A 41 -3.12 -6.85 6.60
N LEU A 42 -2.80 -5.64 6.18
CA LEU A 42 -1.98 -5.40 4.98
C LEU A 42 -0.49 -5.76 5.19
N GLN A 43 -0.01 -5.87 6.44
CA GLN A 43 1.32 -6.43 6.74
C GLN A 43 1.39 -7.93 6.46
N GLU A 44 0.29 -8.65 6.64
CA GLU A 44 0.23 -10.08 6.34
C GLU A 44 0.22 -10.33 4.83
N ALA A 45 -0.63 -9.61 4.10
CA ALA A 45 -0.74 -9.68 2.64
C ALA A 45 -1.52 -8.47 2.09
N SER A 46 -1.31 -8.14 0.81
CA SER A 46 -2.18 -7.21 0.09
C SER A 46 -3.60 -7.78 0.01
N VAL A 47 -4.59 -6.88 0.00
CA VAL A 47 -6.01 -7.23 -0.08
C VAL A 47 -6.58 -6.71 -1.38
N THR A 48 -7.21 -7.58 -2.17
CA THR A 48 -7.93 -7.18 -3.38
C THR A 48 -9.43 -7.27 -3.13
N VAL A 49 -10.12 -6.17 -3.42
CA VAL A 49 -11.57 -6.03 -3.27
C VAL A 49 -12.21 -5.68 -4.60
N THR A 50 -13.49 -5.97 -4.75
CA THR A 50 -14.29 -5.56 -5.92
C THR A 50 -15.24 -4.45 -5.50
N LEU A 51 -15.09 -3.28 -6.11
CA LEU A 51 -15.89 -2.11 -5.82
C LEU A 51 -16.76 -1.72 -7.02
N ASN A 52 -17.86 -1.02 -6.74
CA ASN A 52 -18.79 -0.55 -7.76
C ASN A 52 -19.11 0.92 -7.53
N SER A 53 -19.25 1.67 -8.61
CA SER A 53 -19.73 3.05 -8.53
C SER A 53 -21.16 3.12 -7.99
N SER A 54 -21.39 4.09 -7.13
CA SER A 54 -22.69 4.36 -6.52
C SER A 54 -22.92 5.86 -6.33
N GLY A 55 -24.16 6.27 -6.46
CA GLY A 55 -24.62 7.64 -6.17
C GLY A 55 -23.99 8.75 -7.02
N GLY A 56 -23.09 8.43 -7.94
CA GLY A 56 -22.34 9.40 -8.73
C GLY A 56 -21.22 10.11 -7.96
N PHE A 57 -20.85 9.64 -6.76
CA PHE A 57 -19.85 10.26 -5.90
C PHE A 57 -18.81 9.31 -5.34
N GLU A 58 -19.01 8.00 -5.37
CA GLU A 58 -18.09 7.03 -4.79
C GLU A 58 -17.99 5.72 -5.58
N ILE A 59 -16.93 4.95 -5.30
CA ILE A 59 -16.91 3.50 -5.50
C ILE A 59 -16.87 2.84 -4.13
N TRP A 60 -17.65 1.76 -3.95
CA TRP A 60 -17.75 1.07 -2.67
C TRP A 60 -17.95 -0.43 -2.81
N GLY A 61 -17.66 -1.16 -1.74
CA GLY A 61 -17.88 -2.59 -1.65
C GLY A 61 -17.31 -3.20 -0.39
N ALA A 62 -17.52 -4.51 -0.22
CA ALA A 62 -17.08 -5.23 0.95
C ALA A 62 -15.55 -5.39 1.01
N LEU A 63 -14.96 -5.20 2.20
CA LEU A 63 -13.54 -5.50 2.47
C LEU A 63 -13.26 -7.01 2.56
N GLY A 64 -14.29 -7.81 2.88
CA GLY A 64 -14.14 -9.23 3.18
C GLY A 64 -13.80 -9.54 4.65
N PHE A 65 -13.62 -8.53 5.47
CA PHE A 65 -13.42 -8.59 6.93
C PHE A 65 -13.95 -7.33 7.60
N SER A 66 -14.10 -7.36 8.92
CA SER A 66 -14.54 -6.21 9.71
C SER A 66 -13.36 -5.51 10.36
N LEU A 67 -13.49 -4.19 10.52
CA LEU A 67 -12.55 -3.34 11.24
C LEU A 67 -13.27 -2.66 12.43
N PRO A 68 -12.54 -2.26 13.48
CA PRO A 68 -13.08 -1.39 14.53
C PRO A 68 -13.66 -0.11 13.94
N THR A 69 -14.73 0.40 14.51
CA THR A 69 -15.40 1.63 14.04
C THR A 69 -15.22 2.78 15.02
N SER A 70 -15.14 3.98 14.49
CA SER A 70 -15.21 5.26 15.20
C SER A 70 -16.04 6.20 14.35
N ASP A 71 -17.33 5.84 14.16
CA ASP A 71 -18.22 6.52 13.24
C ASP A 71 -18.56 7.93 13.72
N GLU A 72 -18.35 8.90 12.84
CA GLU A 72 -18.68 10.31 13.03
C GLU A 72 -19.44 10.82 11.81
N GLN A 73 -20.23 11.88 12.00
CA GLN A 73 -20.83 12.59 10.88
C GLN A 73 -19.73 13.29 10.09
N ILE A 74 -19.41 12.75 8.91
CA ILE A 74 -18.38 13.26 8.01
C ILE A 74 -19.02 13.81 6.75
N ASN A 75 -18.55 14.98 6.30
CA ASN A 75 -18.78 15.48 4.96
C ASN A 75 -17.59 15.05 4.08
N ALA A 76 -17.66 13.82 3.55
CA ALA A 76 -16.61 13.24 2.74
C ALA A 76 -16.44 14.02 1.44
N GLN A 77 -15.16 14.24 1.07
CA GLN A 77 -14.74 14.99 -0.11
C GLN A 77 -14.02 14.05 -1.11
N SER A 78 -13.86 14.52 -2.34
CA SER A 78 -13.07 13.80 -3.34
C SER A 78 -11.69 13.42 -2.81
N GLY A 79 -11.33 12.15 -2.94
CA GLY A 79 -10.10 11.54 -2.42
C GLY A 79 -10.23 10.90 -1.04
N ASP A 80 -11.28 11.21 -0.27
CA ASP A 80 -11.46 10.59 1.03
C ASP A 80 -11.79 9.10 0.90
N ILE A 81 -11.25 8.31 1.82
CA ILE A 81 -11.52 6.88 1.97
C ILE A 81 -12.10 6.66 3.34
N VAL A 82 -13.24 6.00 3.40
CA VAL A 82 -13.96 5.75 4.65
C VAL A 82 -14.35 4.29 4.80
N LEU A 83 -14.56 3.88 6.04
CA LEU A 83 -15.20 2.62 6.39
C LEU A 83 -16.68 2.89 6.64
N TYR A 84 -17.54 2.05 6.07
CA TYR A 84 -18.98 2.09 6.23
C TYR A 84 -19.48 0.78 6.84
N ASN A 85 -20.29 0.88 7.88
CA ASN A 85 -20.82 -0.27 8.63
C ASN A 85 -19.75 -1.30 9.05
N GLY A 86 -18.53 -0.85 9.34
CA GLY A 86 -17.44 -1.68 9.86
C GLY A 86 -16.84 -2.70 8.90
N SER A 87 -17.40 -2.91 7.71
CA SER A 87 -16.95 -3.96 6.78
C SER A 87 -16.93 -3.56 5.30
N ASN A 88 -17.36 -2.36 4.97
CA ASN A 88 -17.34 -1.84 3.60
C ASN A 88 -16.36 -0.67 3.49
N ILE A 89 -15.63 -0.61 2.39
CA ILE A 89 -14.77 0.53 2.05
C ILE A 89 -15.43 1.37 0.96
N CYS A 90 -15.38 2.69 1.13
CA CYS A 90 -15.87 3.67 0.16
C CYS A 90 -14.72 4.61 -0.20
N MET A 91 -14.55 4.90 -1.49
CA MET A 91 -13.55 5.82 -2.02
C MET A 91 -14.27 6.89 -2.85
N PHE A 92 -14.10 8.15 -2.46
CA PHE A 92 -14.88 9.25 -3.01
C PHE A 92 -14.20 9.93 -4.20
N TYR A 93 -14.95 10.12 -5.27
CA TYR A 93 -14.63 11.04 -6.37
C TYR A 93 -15.59 12.23 -6.46
N GLY A 94 -16.52 12.32 -5.53
CA GLY A 94 -17.44 13.41 -5.28
C GLY A 94 -17.59 13.63 -3.79
N THR A 95 -18.75 14.10 -3.34
CA THR A 95 -19.03 14.43 -1.94
C THR A 95 -20.28 13.73 -1.43
N ASN A 96 -20.26 13.34 -0.16
CA ASN A 96 -21.42 12.81 0.54
C ASN A 96 -21.28 13.03 2.06
N SER A 97 -22.40 13.27 2.74
CA SER A 97 -22.42 13.43 4.20
C SER A 97 -23.14 12.27 4.86
N TRP A 98 -22.44 11.54 5.70
CA TRP A 98 -22.98 10.39 6.43
C TRP A 98 -22.13 10.06 7.66
N ASN A 99 -22.56 9.08 8.44
CA ASN A 99 -21.76 8.53 9.53
C ASN A 99 -20.75 7.51 8.98
N TYR A 100 -19.47 7.85 9.05
CA TYR A 100 -18.37 7.05 8.57
C TYR A 100 -17.23 7.00 9.59
N THR A 101 -16.40 5.98 9.52
CA THR A 101 -15.06 6.01 10.10
C THR A 101 -14.06 6.42 9.03
N LEU A 102 -13.36 7.54 9.22
CA LEU A 102 -12.36 8.01 8.26
C LEU A 102 -11.15 7.06 8.25
N LEU A 103 -10.77 6.57 7.08
CA LEU A 103 -9.57 5.75 6.90
C LEU A 103 -8.38 6.56 6.40
N GLY A 104 -8.60 7.50 5.49
CA GLY A 104 -7.53 8.30 4.94
C GLY A 104 -7.92 9.08 3.71
N LYS A 105 -6.90 9.54 2.97
CA LYS A 105 -7.08 10.34 1.74
C LYS A 105 -6.07 9.92 0.68
N ILE A 106 -6.53 9.82 -0.57
CA ILE A 106 -5.67 9.64 -1.74
C ILE A 106 -4.89 10.93 -1.98
N ASP A 107 -3.57 10.81 -2.09
CA ASP A 107 -2.67 11.96 -2.17
C ASP A 107 -2.58 12.52 -3.60
N GLY A 108 -2.51 13.84 -3.71
CA GLY A 108 -2.00 14.56 -4.88
C GLY A 108 -2.82 14.50 -6.17
N LEU A 109 -4.03 13.94 -6.17
CA LEU A 109 -4.89 13.89 -7.34
C LEU A 109 -5.95 15.00 -7.31
N SER A 110 -6.19 15.64 -8.45
CA SER A 110 -7.36 16.50 -8.67
C SER A 110 -8.66 15.69 -8.75
N GLU A 111 -9.81 16.34 -8.65
CA GLU A 111 -11.11 15.66 -8.75
C GLU A 111 -11.26 14.91 -10.09
N SER A 112 -10.83 15.50 -11.21
CA SER A 112 -10.91 14.84 -12.51
C SER A 112 -9.99 13.61 -12.61
N GLU A 113 -8.80 13.67 -12.01
CA GLU A 113 -7.87 12.53 -11.94
C GLU A 113 -8.41 11.43 -11.03
N LEU A 114 -9.05 11.79 -9.90
CA LEU A 114 -9.73 10.84 -9.01
C LEU A 114 -10.88 10.12 -9.73
N ARG A 115 -11.71 10.84 -10.49
CA ARG A 115 -12.79 10.24 -11.28
C ARG A 115 -12.27 9.23 -12.29
N THR A 116 -11.15 9.54 -12.93
CA THR A 116 -10.49 8.64 -13.88
C THR A 116 -9.85 7.44 -13.17
N PHE A 117 -9.10 7.68 -12.10
CA PHE A 117 -8.41 6.65 -11.34
C PHE A 117 -9.38 5.66 -10.68
N LEU A 118 -10.42 6.18 -10.03
CA LEU A 118 -11.47 5.39 -9.36
C LEU A 118 -12.52 4.82 -10.33
N LYS A 119 -12.35 5.07 -11.65
CA LYS A 119 -13.26 4.54 -12.69
C LYS A 119 -14.72 4.90 -12.44
N ALA A 120 -14.98 6.19 -12.21
CA ALA A 120 -16.30 6.72 -11.89
C ALA A 120 -17.36 6.27 -12.90
N GLY A 121 -18.44 5.65 -12.40
CA GLY A 121 -19.53 5.11 -13.22
C GLY A 121 -19.37 3.65 -13.63
N GLU A 122 -18.21 3.02 -13.38
CA GLU A 122 -17.97 1.62 -13.70
C GLU A 122 -18.38 0.67 -12.56
N SER A 123 -18.50 -0.60 -12.88
CA SER A 123 -18.79 -1.69 -11.93
C SER A 123 -17.71 -2.76 -11.99
N ASN A 124 -17.65 -3.60 -10.95
CA ASN A 124 -16.67 -4.68 -10.84
C ASN A 124 -15.21 -4.19 -10.94
N ILE A 125 -14.91 -3.08 -10.30
CA ILE A 125 -13.58 -2.48 -10.27
C ILE A 125 -12.72 -3.28 -9.29
N SER A 126 -11.65 -3.89 -9.80
CA SER A 126 -10.67 -4.60 -8.96
C SER A 126 -9.71 -3.60 -8.34
N VAL A 127 -9.69 -3.52 -7.01
CA VAL A 127 -8.87 -2.59 -6.24
C VAL A 127 -7.97 -3.36 -5.30
N THR A 128 -6.67 -3.19 -5.42
CA THR A 128 -5.69 -3.81 -4.51
C THR A 128 -5.17 -2.79 -3.52
N LEU A 129 -5.28 -3.12 -2.23
CA LEU A 129 -4.73 -2.36 -1.10
C LEU A 129 -3.43 -3.00 -0.65
N SER A 130 -2.38 -2.20 -0.42
CA SER A 130 -1.07 -2.69 0.05
C SER A 130 -0.34 -1.65 0.88
N LEU A 131 0.64 -2.06 1.70
CA LEU A 131 1.54 -1.15 2.42
C LEU A 131 2.84 -0.85 1.65
N SER A 132 3.11 -1.59 0.58
CA SER A 132 4.27 -1.36 -0.28
C SER A 132 3.84 -0.91 -1.66
N ASN A 133 4.55 0.06 -2.22
CA ASN A 133 4.37 0.47 -3.61
C ASN A 133 4.98 -0.61 -4.52
N THR A 134 4.17 -1.59 -4.93
CA THR A 134 4.58 -2.63 -5.85
C THR A 134 4.40 -2.17 -7.30
N THR A 135 5.10 -1.11 -7.69
CA THR A 135 5.29 -0.85 -9.12
C THR A 135 6.27 -1.88 -9.67
N GLY A 136 5.75 -3.01 -10.11
CA GLY A 136 6.37 -3.85 -11.12
C GLY A 136 7.68 -4.55 -10.79
N ILE A 137 8.01 -4.83 -9.51
CA ILE A 137 9.01 -5.83 -9.19
C ILE A 137 8.27 -7.01 -8.56
N SER A 138 7.95 -8.01 -9.37
CA SER A 138 7.63 -9.33 -8.85
C SER A 138 8.77 -9.73 -7.92
N GLN A 139 8.51 -9.85 -6.62
CA GLN A 139 9.44 -10.54 -5.75
C GLN A 139 9.60 -11.94 -6.32
N VAL A 140 10.72 -12.19 -6.96
CA VAL A 140 11.15 -13.56 -7.23
C VAL A 140 11.29 -14.18 -5.84
N LYS A 141 10.34 -15.04 -5.46
CA LYS A 141 10.54 -15.93 -4.32
C LYS A 141 11.92 -16.56 -4.54
N ALA A 142 12.85 -16.24 -3.65
CA ALA A 142 14.10 -16.93 -3.62
C ALA A 142 13.77 -18.38 -3.24
N ASP A 143 13.64 -19.21 -4.27
CA ASP A 143 13.63 -20.65 -4.08
C ASP A 143 14.97 -21.02 -3.49
N GLY A 144 14.93 -21.58 -2.28
CA GLY A 144 16.12 -21.85 -1.49
C GLY A 144 16.99 -22.92 -2.09
N SER A 145 17.80 -22.58 -3.11
CA SER A 145 18.92 -23.41 -3.50
C SER A 145 19.77 -22.73 -4.58
N LYS A 146 21.00 -22.41 -4.18
CA LYS A 146 22.17 -21.93 -4.91
C LYS A 146 22.26 -20.39 -5.00
N SER A 147 23.03 -19.84 -4.05
CA SER A 147 23.53 -18.46 -4.15
C SER A 147 24.33 -18.29 -5.44
N ARG A 148 23.79 -17.57 -6.40
CA ARG A 148 24.49 -17.19 -7.62
C ARG A 148 25.29 -15.92 -7.35
N ALA A 149 26.56 -15.92 -7.74
CA ALA A 149 27.41 -14.74 -7.67
C ALA A 149 27.38 -14.00 -9.03
N TYR A 150 27.32 -12.68 -9.00
CA TYR A 150 27.27 -11.82 -10.18
C TYR A 150 28.48 -10.87 -10.20
N THR A 151 28.90 -10.48 -11.39
CA THR A 151 29.88 -9.41 -11.59
C THR A 151 29.21 -8.05 -11.39
N LEU A 152 29.98 -6.95 -11.29
CA LEU A 152 29.45 -5.57 -11.22
C LEU A 152 28.60 -5.17 -12.44
N SER A 153 28.78 -5.82 -13.58
CA SER A 153 27.94 -5.63 -14.78
C SER A 153 26.65 -6.44 -14.79
N GLY A 154 26.34 -7.17 -13.69
CA GLY A 154 25.11 -7.96 -13.56
C GLY A 154 25.17 -9.33 -14.25
N THR A 155 26.32 -9.75 -14.79
CA THR A 155 26.51 -11.05 -15.43
C THR A 155 26.81 -12.13 -14.38
N LEU A 156 26.32 -13.36 -14.60
CA LEU A 156 26.59 -14.50 -13.72
C LEU A 156 28.11 -14.77 -13.66
N ALA A 157 28.66 -14.73 -12.45
CA ALA A 157 30.11 -15.00 -12.27
C ALA A 157 30.41 -16.47 -12.47
N GLN A 158 31.31 -16.80 -13.42
CA GLN A 158 31.75 -18.15 -13.65
C GLN A 158 32.86 -18.55 -12.64
N VAL A 159 33.05 -19.84 -12.47
CA VAL A 159 34.13 -20.38 -11.63
C VAL A 159 35.47 -19.90 -12.19
N GLY A 160 36.24 -19.17 -11.35
CA GLY A 160 37.55 -18.63 -11.75
C GLY A 160 37.56 -17.13 -12.08
N HIS A 161 36.43 -16.43 -11.99
CA HIS A 161 36.40 -14.98 -12.20
C HIS A 161 37.28 -14.23 -11.20
N LYS A 162 38.18 -13.39 -11.72
CA LYS A 162 39.05 -12.50 -10.92
C LYS A 162 38.39 -11.11 -10.87
N GLY A 163 38.22 -10.57 -9.68
CA GLY A 163 37.66 -9.22 -9.51
C GLY A 163 36.64 -9.12 -8.40
N ILE A 164 35.87 -8.04 -8.43
CA ILE A 164 34.80 -7.76 -7.45
C ILE A 164 33.55 -8.56 -7.81
N ILE A 165 33.06 -9.36 -6.89
CA ILE A 165 31.81 -10.12 -7.03
C ILE A 165 30.81 -9.70 -5.96
N ILE A 166 29.53 -9.73 -6.30
CA ILE A 166 28.42 -9.50 -5.38
C ILE A 166 27.77 -10.85 -5.06
N LYS A 167 27.78 -11.21 -3.79
CA LYS A 167 27.15 -12.45 -3.29
C LYS A 167 26.19 -12.08 -2.15
N ASN A 168 24.94 -12.46 -2.27
CA ASN A 168 23.90 -12.15 -1.28
C ASN A 168 23.81 -10.65 -0.94
N GLY A 169 23.91 -9.77 -1.94
CA GLY A 169 23.87 -8.32 -1.76
C GLY A 169 25.11 -7.71 -1.08
N LYS A 170 26.16 -8.48 -0.83
CA LYS A 170 27.43 -8.00 -0.26
C LYS A 170 28.55 -8.05 -1.29
N VAL A 171 29.35 -6.99 -1.31
CA VAL A 171 30.55 -6.90 -2.17
C VAL A 171 31.69 -7.68 -1.51
N ALA A 172 32.31 -8.59 -2.26
CA ALA A 172 33.49 -9.35 -1.82
C ALA A 172 34.64 -9.27 -2.84
N MET A 173 35.84 -9.03 -2.37
CA MET A 173 37.07 -9.15 -3.16
C MET A 173 37.68 -10.53 -2.96
N LYS A 174 37.88 -11.25 -4.03
CA LYS A 174 38.69 -12.49 -3.99
C LYS A 174 40.15 -12.14 -4.24
N ARG A 175 40.97 -12.14 -3.18
CA ARG A 175 42.42 -12.10 -3.35
C ARG A 175 42.90 -13.45 -3.88
N VAL A 176 43.76 -13.39 -4.88
CA VAL A 176 44.48 -14.56 -5.39
C VAL A 176 45.82 -14.61 -4.67
N THR A 177 46.08 -15.65 -3.96
CA THR A 177 47.43 -16.07 -3.55
C THR A 177 48.06 -16.80 -4.69
#